data_31c219b7476a7a99d4bf46318e726437
#
_entry.id   31c219b7476a7a99d4bf46318e726437
#
_cell.length_a   1.000
_cell.length_b   1.000
_cell.length_c   1.000
_cell.angle_alpha   90.00
_cell.angle_beta   90.00
_cell.angle_gamma   90.00
#
_symmetry.space_group_name_H-M   'P 1'
#
loop_
_entity.id
_entity.type
_entity.pdbx_description
1 polymer ?
#
loop_
_entity_poly.entity_id
_entity_poly.type
_entity_poly.pdbx_seq_one_letter_code
_entity_poly.pdbx_strand_id
1 'polypeptide(L)'
;ALSWKEPQLTVDINIKGCVNVLEAVRESALSPRILLIGSGEEYGRLEADEIPVREDTAVRPGNIYAATKVCQNLIGKIYSDAYGMDIMMVRAFNHIGPNQAPLFVVSDFCKQVAEIEAMAEKGETDLPSIRVGNLLAQRDFLDVRDVVRAYAMVIEKGQPGETYNVGRGKAVAIQDILKTILKKFII
;
A
#
# COMPACT_ATOMS: atom_id res chain seq x y z
N ALA A 1 -7.05 6.67 -9.46
CA ALA A 1 -6.42 7.10 -8.21
C ALA A 1 -6.38 8.62 -8.15
N LEU A 2 -6.35 9.18 -6.91
CA LEU A 2 -6.35 10.63 -6.69
C LEU A 2 -5.17 11.33 -7.39
N SER A 3 -3.99 10.70 -7.39
CA SER A 3 -2.77 11.23 -8.00
C SER A 3 -2.87 11.55 -9.50
N TRP A 4 -3.79 10.92 -10.22
CA TRP A 4 -4.08 11.26 -11.62
C TRP A 4 -4.97 12.50 -11.77
N LYS A 5 -5.84 12.75 -10.78
CA LYS A 5 -6.73 13.92 -10.78
C LYS A 5 -6.08 15.14 -10.15
N GLU A 6 -5.31 14.92 -9.10
CA GLU A 6 -4.69 15.96 -8.26
C GLU A 6 -3.17 15.71 -8.10
N PRO A 7 -2.39 15.81 -9.20
CA PRO A 7 -0.96 15.50 -9.13
C PRO A 7 -0.18 16.46 -8.24
N GLN A 8 -0.48 17.77 -8.28
CA GLN A 8 0.17 18.77 -7.45
C GLN A 8 -0.09 18.52 -5.96
N LEU A 9 -1.34 18.25 -5.59
CA LEU A 9 -1.70 17.91 -4.21
C LEU A 9 -0.96 16.66 -3.73
N THR A 10 -0.80 15.65 -4.61
CA THR A 10 -0.06 14.45 -4.28
C THR A 10 1.42 14.73 -3.99
N VAL A 11 2.06 15.62 -4.77
CA VAL A 11 3.43 16.07 -4.55
C VAL A 11 3.54 16.88 -3.25
N ASP A 12 2.63 17.83 -3.03
CA ASP A 12 2.63 18.68 -1.84
C ASP A 12 2.50 17.84 -0.55
N ILE A 13 1.59 16.89 -0.53
CA ILE A 13 1.40 16.02 0.65
C ILE A 13 2.58 15.07 0.84
N ASN A 14 2.96 14.32 -0.20
CA ASN A 14 3.91 13.22 -0.03
C ASN A 14 5.36 13.69 0.03
N ILE A 15 5.73 14.74 -0.68
CA ILE A 15 7.12 15.23 -0.74
C ILE A 15 7.30 16.40 0.22
N LYS A 16 6.58 17.51 0.04
CA LYS A 16 6.74 18.67 0.94
C LYS A 16 6.33 18.34 2.36
N GLY A 17 5.20 17.62 2.54
CA GLY A 17 4.76 17.16 3.85
C GLY A 17 5.81 16.29 4.55
N CYS A 18 6.45 15.37 3.82
CA CYS A 18 7.55 14.56 4.35
C CYS A 18 8.72 15.44 4.80
N VAL A 19 9.20 16.36 3.95
CA VAL A 19 10.30 17.29 4.30
C VAL A 19 9.93 18.13 5.52
N ASN A 20 8.72 18.67 5.58
CA ASN A 20 8.29 19.48 6.73
C ASN A 20 8.35 18.70 8.06
N VAL A 21 7.94 17.42 8.05
CA VAL A 21 8.02 16.57 9.24
C VAL A 21 9.48 16.30 9.62
N LEU A 22 10.32 15.95 8.64
CA LEU A 22 11.73 15.65 8.89
C LEU A 22 12.49 16.90 9.40
N GLU A 23 12.23 18.09 8.82
CA GLU A 23 12.82 19.33 9.30
C GLU A 23 12.35 19.67 10.72
N ALA A 24 11.06 19.53 11.01
CA ALA A 24 10.54 19.77 12.36
C ALA A 24 11.20 18.85 13.41
N VAL A 25 11.44 17.57 13.05
CA VAL A 25 12.18 16.64 13.92
C VAL A 25 13.65 17.06 14.05
N ARG A 26 14.30 17.39 12.93
CA ARG A 26 15.72 17.81 12.92
C ARG A 26 15.98 19.06 13.74
N GLU A 27 15.04 20.00 13.74
CA GLU A 27 15.14 21.26 14.53
C GLU A 27 14.72 21.08 15.99
N SER A 28 14.06 19.98 16.31
CA SER A 28 13.67 19.67 17.69
C SER A 28 14.84 19.10 18.51
N ALA A 29 14.69 19.13 19.85
CA ALA A 29 15.63 18.45 20.75
C ALA A 29 15.37 16.93 20.84
N LEU A 30 14.42 16.40 20.08
CA LEU A 30 14.03 14.99 20.10
C LEU A 30 14.85 14.18 19.08
N SER A 31 15.12 12.94 19.40
CA SER A 31 15.76 11.99 18.49
C SER A 31 14.89 10.73 18.34
N PRO A 32 13.69 10.87 17.75
CA PRO A 32 12.79 9.73 17.60
C PRO A 32 13.26 8.79 16.50
N ARG A 33 12.87 7.53 16.60
CA ARG A 33 12.89 6.62 15.47
C ARG A 33 11.73 6.93 14.53
N ILE A 34 12.00 7.01 13.25
CA ILE A 34 11.05 7.42 12.22
C ILE A 34 10.87 6.29 11.21
N LEU A 35 9.61 5.98 10.89
CA LEU A 35 9.27 5.06 9.82
C LEU A 35 8.56 5.81 8.70
N LEU A 36 9.19 5.88 7.53
CA LEU A 36 8.57 6.40 6.32
C LEU A 36 7.85 5.28 5.57
N ILE A 37 6.54 5.49 5.35
CA ILE A 37 5.70 4.51 4.69
C ILE A 37 5.72 4.75 3.18
N GLY A 38 6.50 3.92 2.48
CA GLY A 38 6.54 3.82 1.02
C GLY A 38 5.48 2.87 0.47
N SER A 39 5.71 2.35 -0.72
CA SER A 39 4.76 1.48 -1.43
C SER A 39 5.49 0.47 -2.33
N GLY A 40 4.95 -0.73 -2.44
CA GLY A 40 5.38 -1.71 -3.45
C GLY A 40 5.20 -1.21 -4.89
N GLU A 41 4.36 -0.18 -5.12
CA GLU A 41 4.22 0.47 -6.44
C GLU A 41 5.49 1.20 -6.90
N GLU A 42 6.44 1.46 -6.00
CA GLU A 42 7.74 2.04 -6.33
C GLU A 42 8.52 1.18 -7.33
N TYR A 43 8.38 -0.15 -7.27
CA TYR A 43 9.01 -1.08 -8.20
C TYR A 43 8.42 -1.02 -9.61
N GLY A 44 7.18 -0.54 -9.75
CA GLY A 44 6.48 -0.49 -11.02
C GLY A 44 6.16 -1.87 -11.58
N ARG A 45 6.34 -2.05 -12.88
CA ARG A 45 6.16 -3.36 -13.52
C ARG A 45 7.41 -4.21 -13.31
N LEU A 46 7.21 -5.36 -12.71
CA LEU A 46 8.26 -6.36 -12.48
C LEU A 46 8.25 -7.41 -13.61
N GLU A 47 9.43 -7.85 -14.01
CA GLU A 47 9.59 -9.00 -14.87
C GLU A 47 9.60 -10.31 -14.04
N ALA A 48 9.43 -11.45 -14.69
CA ALA A 48 9.26 -12.72 -13.98
C ALA A 48 10.48 -13.15 -13.14
N ASP A 49 11.68 -12.79 -13.61
CA ASP A 49 12.96 -13.06 -12.95
C ASP A 49 13.26 -12.10 -11.78
N GLU A 50 12.48 -11.03 -11.64
CA GLU A 50 12.57 -10.10 -10.51
C GLU A 50 11.65 -10.50 -9.35
N ILE A 51 10.94 -11.62 -9.45
CA ILE A 51 10.00 -12.11 -8.42
C ILE A 51 10.57 -13.37 -7.75
N PRO A 52 10.66 -13.38 -6.41
CA PRO A 52 10.23 -12.37 -5.44
C PRO A 52 11.10 -11.13 -5.45
N VAL A 53 10.47 -9.95 -5.43
CA VAL A 53 11.17 -8.67 -5.47
C VAL A 53 11.95 -8.43 -4.16
N ARG A 54 13.16 -7.87 -4.31
CA ARG A 54 14.07 -7.55 -3.20
C ARG A 54 14.18 -6.03 -3.04
N GLU A 55 14.67 -5.60 -1.90
CA GLU A 55 14.83 -4.17 -1.59
C GLU A 55 15.84 -3.47 -2.50
N ASP A 56 16.82 -4.23 -3.02
CA ASP A 56 17.84 -3.77 -3.99
C ASP A 56 17.35 -3.77 -5.45
N THR A 57 16.15 -4.28 -5.73
CA THR A 57 15.53 -4.23 -7.05
C THR A 57 15.29 -2.78 -7.49
N ALA A 58 15.64 -2.47 -8.73
CA ALA A 58 15.51 -1.13 -9.29
C ALA A 58 14.06 -0.63 -9.23
N VAL A 59 13.86 0.60 -8.73
CA VAL A 59 12.55 1.25 -8.70
C VAL A 59 12.23 1.87 -10.06
N ARG A 60 11.03 1.62 -10.58
CA ARG A 60 10.53 2.06 -11.89
C ARG A 60 9.08 2.54 -11.76
N PRO A 61 8.82 3.63 -11.01
CA PRO A 61 7.46 4.07 -10.70
C PRO A 61 6.65 4.34 -11.96
N GLY A 62 5.47 3.72 -12.05
CA GLY A 62 4.57 3.81 -13.21
C GLY A 62 3.51 4.91 -13.10
N ASN A 63 3.45 5.65 -12.00
CA ASN A 63 2.49 6.71 -11.76
C ASN A 63 3.04 7.76 -10.78
N ILE A 64 2.35 8.91 -10.69
CA ILE A 64 2.79 10.04 -9.86
C ILE A 64 2.85 9.67 -8.38
N TYR A 65 1.87 8.91 -7.87
CA TYR A 65 1.91 8.45 -6.48
C TYR A 65 3.17 7.62 -6.19
N ALA A 66 3.45 6.63 -7.03
CA ALA A 66 4.64 5.79 -6.88
C ALA A 66 5.93 6.63 -6.95
N ALA A 67 6.00 7.60 -7.88
CA ALA A 67 7.14 8.51 -8.00
C ALA A 67 7.33 9.35 -6.73
N THR A 68 6.24 9.86 -6.12
CA THR A 68 6.36 10.59 -4.85
C THR A 68 6.80 9.71 -3.69
N LYS A 69 6.45 8.41 -3.69
CA LYS A 69 6.91 7.46 -2.67
C LYS A 69 8.39 7.11 -2.84
N VAL A 70 8.88 6.98 -4.07
CA VAL A 70 10.33 6.87 -4.34
C VAL A 70 11.07 8.11 -3.82
N CYS A 71 10.58 9.32 -4.14
CA CYS A 71 11.17 10.56 -3.65
C CYS A 71 11.18 10.62 -2.11
N GLN A 72 10.09 10.23 -1.47
CA GLN A 72 9.98 10.17 -0.01
C GLN A 72 11.05 9.26 0.60
N ASN A 73 11.25 8.07 0.05
CA ASN A 73 12.25 7.11 0.53
C ASN A 73 13.68 7.61 0.31
N LEU A 74 13.96 8.22 -0.86
CA LEU A 74 15.27 8.84 -1.13
C LEU A 74 15.57 10.00 -0.17
N ILE A 75 14.60 10.86 0.09
CA ILE A 75 14.70 11.95 1.07
C ILE A 75 15.00 11.37 2.46
N GLY A 76 14.25 10.36 2.89
CA GLY A 76 14.48 9.69 4.17
C GLY A 76 15.89 9.15 4.31
N LYS A 77 16.40 8.50 3.26
CA LYS A 77 17.79 8.01 3.25
C LYS A 77 18.80 9.15 3.34
N ILE A 78 18.60 10.23 2.57
CA ILE A 78 19.49 11.41 2.61
C ILE A 78 19.52 12.02 4.01
N TYR A 79 18.36 12.18 4.67
CA TYR A 79 18.30 12.71 6.03
C TYR A 79 18.94 11.77 7.06
N SER A 80 18.81 10.47 6.88
CA SER A 80 19.50 9.49 7.71
C SER A 80 21.02 9.61 7.56
N ASP A 81 21.51 9.63 6.32
CA ASP A 81 22.94 9.64 6.02
C ASP A 81 23.62 11.00 6.37
N ALA A 82 22.94 12.12 6.05
CA ALA A 82 23.53 13.46 6.20
C ALA A 82 23.38 14.05 7.62
N TYR A 83 22.29 13.74 8.31
CA TYR A 83 21.98 14.31 9.62
C TYR A 83 22.00 13.28 10.75
N GLY A 84 22.28 12.02 10.45
CA GLY A 84 22.31 10.96 11.46
C GLY A 84 20.94 10.66 12.08
N MET A 85 19.84 10.96 11.38
CA MET A 85 18.50 10.71 11.88
C MET A 85 18.16 9.23 11.80
N ASP A 86 17.51 8.69 12.82
CA ASP A 86 17.11 7.28 12.89
C ASP A 86 15.84 7.03 12.05
N ILE A 87 16.02 6.96 10.73
CA ILE A 87 14.93 6.84 9.75
C ILE A 87 15.03 5.48 9.06
N MET A 88 13.96 4.69 9.15
CA MET A 88 13.73 3.50 8.35
C MET A 88 12.67 3.76 7.30
N MET A 89 12.75 3.04 6.19
CA MET A 89 11.76 3.08 5.13
C MET A 89 11.10 1.71 4.95
N VAL A 90 9.84 1.68 4.54
CA VAL A 90 9.17 0.44 4.13
C VAL A 90 8.55 0.61 2.75
N ARG A 91 8.50 -0.48 1.97
CA ARG A 91 7.70 -0.62 0.77
C ARG A 91 6.60 -1.63 1.03
N ALA A 92 5.44 -1.12 1.48
CA ALA A 92 4.30 -1.98 1.76
C ALA A 92 3.59 -2.38 0.46
N PHE A 93 3.32 -3.69 0.33
CA PHE A 93 2.48 -4.22 -0.73
C PHE A 93 1.01 -4.03 -0.41
N ASN A 94 0.10 -4.58 -1.23
CA ASN A 94 -1.32 -4.38 -1.01
C ASN A 94 -1.75 -4.95 0.34
N HIS A 95 -2.44 -4.16 1.12
CA HIS A 95 -3.03 -4.62 2.38
C HIS A 95 -4.52 -4.40 2.39
N ILE A 96 -5.22 -5.26 3.10
CA ILE A 96 -6.67 -5.29 3.23
C ILE A 96 -7.05 -5.41 4.70
N GLY A 97 -8.22 -4.90 5.04
CA GLY A 97 -8.74 -5.02 6.40
C GLY A 97 -10.09 -4.34 6.57
N PRO A 98 -10.71 -4.52 7.74
CA PRO A 98 -11.96 -3.86 8.07
C PRO A 98 -11.89 -2.35 7.89
N ASN A 99 -13.00 -1.74 7.48
CA ASN A 99 -13.15 -0.29 7.25
C ASN A 99 -12.31 0.29 6.10
N GLN A 100 -11.66 -0.52 5.28
CA GLN A 100 -11.01 -0.02 4.08
C GLN A 100 -12.07 0.56 3.10
N ALA A 101 -11.78 1.74 2.57
CA ALA A 101 -12.71 2.42 1.66
C ALA A 101 -13.02 1.58 0.40
N PRO A 102 -14.28 1.60 -0.12
CA PRO A 102 -14.68 0.84 -1.30
C PRO A 102 -14.14 1.43 -2.63
N LEU A 103 -13.03 2.12 -2.58
CA LEU A 103 -12.19 2.51 -3.71
C LEU A 103 -11.15 1.44 -4.04
N PHE A 104 -10.98 0.47 -3.15
CA PHE A 104 -10.05 -0.65 -3.30
C PHE A 104 -10.80 -1.93 -3.64
N VAL A 105 -10.22 -2.73 -4.52
CA VAL A 105 -10.87 -3.86 -5.18
C VAL A 105 -11.55 -4.85 -4.22
N VAL A 106 -10.92 -5.20 -3.10
CA VAL A 106 -11.47 -6.18 -2.15
C VAL A 106 -12.68 -5.58 -1.42
N SER A 107 -12.55 -4.35 -0.93
CA SER A 107 -13.64 -3.64 -0.25
C SER A 107 -14.81 -3.36 -1.19
N ASP A 108 -14.53 -3.04 -2.46
CA ASP A 108 -15.57 -2.84 -3.48
C ASP A 108 -16.35 -4.14 -3.74
N PHE A 109 -15.65 -5.27 -3.90
CA PHE A 109 -16.32 -6.56 -4.06
C PHE A 109 -17.19 -6.92 -2.86
N CYS A 110 -16.65 -6.77 -1.65
CA CYS A 110 -17.42 -7.03 -0.43
C CYS A 110 -18.67 -6.14 -0.33
N LYS A 111 -18.54 -4.86 -0.69
CA LYS A 111 -19.66 -3.92 -0.70
C LYS A 111 -20.73 -4.34 -1.72
N GLN A 112 -20.34 -4.62 -2.97
CA GLN A 112 -21.27 -5.03 -4.02
C GLN A 112 -22.01 -6.32 -3.63
N VAL A 113 -21.31 -7.31 -3.09
CA VAL A 113 -21.92 -8.58 -2.64
C VAL A 113 -22.91 -8.31 -1.51
N ALA A 114 -22.56 -7.54 -0.48
CA ALA A 114 -23.45 -7.22 0.62
C ALA A 114 -24.70 -6.44 0.18
N GLU A 115 -24.58 -5.56 -0.80
CA GLU A 115 -25.71 -4.83 -1.39
C GLU A 115 -26.65 -5.80 -2.13
N ILE A 116 -26.11 -6.76 -2.90
CA ILE A 116 -26.89 -7.78 -3.60
C ILE A 116 -27.62 -8.70 -2.62
N GLU A 117 -26.95 -9.15 -1.56
CA GLU A 117 -27.58 -9.95 -0.50
C GLU A 117 -28.74 -9.21 0.16
N ALA A 118 -28.54 -7.94 0.52
CA ALA A 118 -29.60 -7.13 1.13
C ALA A 118 -30.82 -6.93 0.20
N MET A 119 -30.64 -6.91 -1.12
CA MET A 119 -31.73 -6.89 -2.10
C MET A 119 -32.43 -8.24 -2.16
N ALA A 120 -31.70 -9.34 -2.21
CA ALA A 120 -32.25 -10.69 -2.21
C ALA A 120 -33.08 -10.98 -0.95
N GLU A 121 -32.60 -10.58 0.24
CA GLU A 121 -33.33 -10.71 1.52
C GLU A 121 -34.66 -9.94 1.53
N LYS A 122 -34.77 -8.84 0.77
CA LYS A 122 -36.03 -8.10 0.58
C LYS A 122 -36.96 -8.71 -0.44
N GLY A 123 -36.57 -9.84 -1.07
CA GLY A 123 -37.36 -10.54 -2.08
C GLY A 123 -37.24 -9.95 -3.49
N GLU A 124 -36.21 -9.13 -3.75
CA GLU A 124 -35.93 -8.64 -5.10
C GLU A 124 -35.40 -9.80 -5.95
N THR A 125 -35.96 -9.96 -7.16
CA THR A 125 -35.60 -11.03 -8.08
C THR A 125 -34.71 -10.60 -9.23
N ASP A 126 -34.67 -9.29 -9.53
CA ASP A 126 -33.77 -8.70 -10.53
C ASP A 126 -32.51 -8.17 -9.85
N LEU A 127 -31.59 -9.08 -9.55
CA LEU A 127 -30.36 -8.76 -8.84
C LEU A 127 -29.25 -8.30 -9.81
N PRO A 128 -28.53 -7.22 -9.49
CA PRO A 128 -27.45 -6.73 -10.35
C PRO A 128 -26.25 -7.69 -10.37
N SER A 129 -25.53 -7.72 -11.49
CA SER A 129 -24.26 -8.43 -11.61
C SER A 129 -23.14 -7.65 -10.91
N ILE A 130 -22.17 -8.37 -10.35
CA ILE A 130 -20.95 -7.77 -9.77
C ILE A 130 -20.11 -7.15 -10.89
N ARG A 131 -19.81 -5.86 -10.74
CA ARG A 131 -18.94 -5.13 -11.66
C ARG A 131 -17.49 -5.40 -11.32
N VAL A 132 -16.72 -5.82 -12.31
CA VAL A 132 -15.31 -6.21 -12.14
C VAL A 132 -14.41 -5.51 -13.14
N GLY A 133 -13.14 -5.31 -12.76
CA GLY A 133 -12.08 -4.91 -13.68
C GLY A 133 -11.27 -6.10 -14.18
N ASN A 134 -9.95 -5.95 -14.27
CA ASN A 134 -9.06 -7.04 -14.70
C ASN A 134 -8.91 -8.11 -13.60
N LEU A 135 -9.61 -9.23 -13.77
CA LEU A 135 -9.61 -10.36 -12.84
C LEU A 135 -8.31 -11.19 -12.90
N LEU A 136 -7.52 -11.10 -13.97
CA LEU A 136 -6.28 -11.84 -14.13
C LEU A 136 -5.08 -11.15 -13.46
N ALA A 137 -5.24 -9.88 -13.08
CA ALA A 137 -4.19 -9.17 -12.36
C ALA A 137 -3.84 -9.90 -11.05
N GLN A 138 -2.55 -10.02 -10.78
CA GLN A 138 -2.02 -10.65 -9.58
C GLN A 138 -1.43 -9.58 -8.64
N ARG A 139 -1.66 -9.72 -7.35
CA ARG A 139 -1.14 -8.81 -6.32
C ARG A 139 -0.78 -9.59 -5.06
N ASP A 140 0.22 -9.12 -4.36
CA ASP A 140 0.51 -9.57 -3.00
C ASP A 140 -0.42 -8.84 -2.03
N PHE A 141 -1.24 -9.58 -1.30
CA PHE A 141 -2.16 -9.04 -0.29
C PHE A 141 -1.80 -9.55 1.10
N LEU A 142 -1.76 -8.63 2.05
CA LEU A 142 -1.51 -8.91 3.45
C LEU A 142 -2.64 -8.31 4.31
N ASP A 143 -2.96 -8.95 5.43
CA ASP A 143 -3.88 -8.38 6.41
C ASP A 143 -3.25 -7.13 7.04
N VAL A 144 -4.01 -6.04 7.17
CA VAL A 144 -3.51 -4.78 7.75
C VAL A 144 -2.96 -4.95 9.16
N ARG A 145 -3.46 -5.92 9.92
CA ARG A 145 -2.96 -6.23 11.27
C ARG A 145 -1.56 -6.81 11.24
N ASP A 146 -1.23 -7.59 10.20
CA ASP A 146 0.14 -8.09 9.99
C ASP A 146 1.05 -6.97 9.51
N VAL A 147 0.54 -6.07 8.65
CA VAL A 147 1.29 -4.89 8.19
C VAL A 147 1.69 -4.00 9.36
N VAL A 148 0.77 -3.65 10.26
CA VAL A 148 1.11 -2.81 11.43
C VAL A 148 2.05 -3.50 12.40
N ARG A 149 1.96 -4.83 12.55
CA ARG A 149 2.96 -5.59 13.32
C ARG A 149 4.34 -5.50 12.69
N ALA A 150 4.43 -5.62 11.36
CA ALA A 150 5.69 -5.44 10.63
C ALA A 150 6.26 -4.03 10.81
N TYR A 151 5.41 -2.99 10.75
CA TYR A 151 5.83 -1.61 11.01
C TYR A 151 6.40 -1.43 12.41
N ALA A 152 5.73 -1.96 13.44
CA ALA A 152 6.23 -1.94 14.81
C ALA A 152 7.59 -2.63 14.92
N MET A 153 7.76 -3.81 14.29
CA MET A 153 9.04 -4.52 14.28
C MET A 153 10.15 -3.73 13.57
N VAL A 154 9.85 -3.04 12.46
CA VAL A 154 10.83 -2.20 11.76
C VAL A 154 11.22 -1.01 12.62
N ILE A 155 10.26 -0.36 13.30
CA ILE A 155 10.58 0.71 14.25
C ILE A 155 11.46 0.20 15.40
N GLU A 156 11.18 -0.97 15.95
CA GLU A 156 11.93 -1.50 17.09
C GLU A 156 13.34 -2.00 16.70
N LYS A 157 13.47 -2.65 15.55
CA LYS A 157 14.65 -3.47 15.20
C LYS A 157 15.33 -3.07 13.90
N GLY A 158 14.68 -2.24 13.07
CA GLY A 158 15.22 -1.81 11.77
C GLY A 158 16.49 -0.99 11.93
N GLN A 159 17.32 -1.00 10.90
CA GLN A 159 18.55 -0.23 10.85
C GLN A 159 18.27 1.13 10.19
N PRO A 160 18.81 2.23 10.72
CA PRO A 160 18.71 3.55 10.08
C PRO A 160 19.23 3.53 8.64
N GLY A 161 18.54 4.24 7.76
CA GLY A 161 18.87 4.31 6.34
C GLY A 161 18.44 3.12 5.49
N GLU A 162 17.94 2.03 6.10
CA GLU A 162 17.54 0.83 5.38
C GLU A 162 16.06 0.84 4.98
N THR A 163 15.78 0.18 3.87
CA THR A 163 14.42 -0.04 3.34
C THR A 163 14.03 -1.51 3.53
N TYR A 164 12.75 -1.75 3.86
CA TYR A 164 12.20 -3.09 4.10
C TYR A 164 10.94 -3.31 3.27
N ASN A 165 10.86 -4.43 2.58
CA ASN A 165 9.63 -4.88 1.94
C ASN A 165 8.65 -5.45 2.97
N VAL A 166 7.39 -5.02 2.91
CA VAL A 166 6.32 -5.55 3.76
C VAL A 166 5.24 -6.15 2.87
N GLY A 167 5.27 -7.46 2.77
CA GLY A 167 4.37 -8.26 1.93
C GLY A 167 4.32 -9.71 2.41
N ARG A 168 3.42 -10.50 1.81
CA ARG A 168 3.29 -11.92 2.08
C ARG A 168 4.32 -12.77 1.30
N GLY A 169 4.87 -12.21 0.23
CA GLY A 169 5.76 -12.93 -0.68
C GLY A 169 5.02 -13.88 -1.64
N LYS A 170 3.70 -13.75 -1.76
CA LYS A 170 2.89 -14.60 -2.65
C LYS A 170 1.80 -13.78 -3.34
N ALA A 171 1.85 -13.73 -4.66
CA ALA A 171 0.82 -13.10 -5.47
C ALA A 171 -0.45 -13.96 -5.54
N VAL A 172 -1.62 -13.30 -5.53
CA VAL A 172 -2.94 -13.91 -5.66
C VAL A 172 -3.68 -13.19 -6.78
N ALA A 173 -4.35 -13.96 -7.66
CA ALA A 173 -5.17 -13.38 -8.72
C ALA A 173 -6.45 -12.75 -8.13
N ILE A 174 -6.86 -11.61 -8.70
CA ILE A 174 -8.09 -10.90 -8.26
C ILE A 174 -9.32 -11.80 -8.36
N GLN A 175 -9.40 -12.65 -9.39
CA GLN A 175 -10.49 -13.63 -9.51
C GLN A 175 -10.59 -14.61 -8.33
N ASP A 176 -9.46 -15.01 -7.74
CA ASP A 176 -9.46 -15.97 -6.63
C ASP A 176 -9.92 -15.31 -5.32
N ILE A 177 -9.63 -14.02 -5.18
CA ILE A 177 -10.17 -13.20 -4.09
C ILE A 177 -11.70 -13.10 -4.23
N LEU A 178 -12.20 -12.74 -5.41
CA LEU A 178 -13.64 -12.67 -5.67
C LEU A 178 -14.33 -14.02 -5.41
N LYS A 179 -13.78 -15.13 -5.92
CA LYS A 179 -14.30 -16.48 -5.63
C LYS A 179 -14.32 -16.78 -4.13
N THR A 180 -13.33 -16.32 -3.39
CA THR A 180 -13.27 -16.52 -1.93
C THR A 180 -14.35 -15.73 -1.22
N ILE A 181 -14.61 -14.51 -1.64
CA ILE A 181 -15.70 -13.68 -1.12
C ILE A 181 -17.03 -14.37 -1.40
N LEU A 182 -17.32 -14.72 -2.65
CA LEU A 182 -18.58 -15.37 -3.06
C LEU A 182 -18.87 -16.67 -2.31
N LYS A 183 -17.85 -17.45 -1.94
CA LYS A 183 -18.02 -18.69 -1.15
C LYS A 183 -18.49 -18.42 0.30
N LYS A 184 -18.36 -17.22 0.81
CA LYS A 184 -18.72 -16.84 2.19
C LYS A 184 -20.12 -16.25 2.27
N PHE A 185 -20.65 -15.79 1.16
CA PHE A 185 -21.97 -15.22 1.06
C PHE A 185 -22.91 -16.25 0.43
N ILE A 186 -24.13 -16.32 0.95
CA ILE A 186 -25.17 -17.28 0.50
C ILE A 186 -26.00 -16.55 -0.56
N ILE A 187 -25.50 -16.51 -1.79
CA ILE A 187 -26.32 -16.14 -2.95
C ILE A 187 -26.44 -17.35 -3.85
#